data_7580d26193d1bc72830833b0c2df3f9c
#
_entry.id   7580d26193d1bc72830833b0c2df3f9c
#
_cell.length_a   1.000
_cell.length_b   1.000
_cell.length_c   1.000
_cell.angle_alpha   90.00
_cell.angle_beta   90.00
_cell.angle_gamma   90.00
#
_symmetry.space_group_name_H-M   'P 1'
#
loop_
_entity.id
_entity.type
_entity.pdbx_description
1 polymer ?
#
loop_
_entity_poly.entity_id
_entity_poly.type
_entity_poly.pdbx_seq_one_letter_code
_entity_poly.pdbx_strand_id
1 'polypeptide(L)'
;MEKQYLLSLITRYSDIQLSIIDSSSFSIHSSSTFSNEIFDLFDELFIKFGDCIFIVFNNSSSVTINKKITNKKYNTMYSTGCFDIFHYGHLNILSKSKDLCHKLIVGVSTDELILQEKGKLPVIPFLERVKIVESIKFVDLVVPQHNKNKQQAIDKYNIDAISVGDDWKGRYPKTSCPVEYFSYTPNVSSTILKDLLSDQNS
;
A
#
# COMPACT_ATOMS: atom_id res chain seq x y z
N MET A 1 -7.37 14.19 7.73
CA MET A 1 -6.69 14.31 9.03
C MET A 1 -7.75 14.52 10.09
N GLU A 2 -7.74 13.76 11.16
CA GLU A 2 -8.79 13.83 12.18
C GLU A 2 -8.63 15.08 13.04
N LYS A 3 -9.54 16.05 12.88
CA LYS A 3 -9.54 17.32 13.61
C LYS A 3 -9.43 17.13 15.13
N GLN A 4 -10.16 16.14 15.67
CA GLN A 4 -10.16 15.85 17.12
C GLN A 4 -8.78 15.39 17.61
N TYR A 5 -8.05 14.63 16.82
CA TYR A 5 -6.70 14.19 17.18
C TYR A 5 -5.72 15.37 17.23
N LEU A 6 -5.74 16.24 16.20
CA LEU A 6 -4.89 17.44 16.19
C LEU A 6 -5.19 18.36 17.39
N LEU A 7 -6.46 18.57 17.71
CA LEU A 7 -6.86 19.35 18.87
C LEU A 7 -6.35 18.72 20.18
N SER A 8 -6.47 17.39 20.34
CA SER A 8 -5.96 16.70 21.54
C SER A 8 -4.45 16.75 21.67
N LEU A 9 -3.74 16.79 20.55
CA LEU A 9 -2.29 16.88 20.54
C LEU A 9 -1.82 18.27 20.97
N ILE A 10 -2.45 19.32 20.43
CA ILE A 10 -2.08 20.71 20.64
C ILE A 10 -2.44 21.21 22.03
N THR A 11 -3.49 20.68 22.68
CA THR A 11 -3.82 21.02 24.06
C THR A 11 -2.71 20.71 25.08
N ARG A 12 -1.70 19.95 24.70
CA ARG A 12 -0.50 19.68 25.52
C ARG A 12 0.52 20.84 25.52
N TYR A 13 0.36 21.78 24.60
CA TYR A 13 1.30 22.89 24.40
C TYR A 13 0.56 24.22 24.62
N SER A 14 0.88 24.92 25.71
CA SER A 14 0.12 26.09 26.19
C SER A 14 0.22 27.33 25.29
N ASP A 15 1.26 27.43 24.51
CA ASP A 15 1.57 28.60 23.65
C ASP A 15 1.36 28.35 22.17
N ILE A 16 0.75 27.18 21.82
CA ILE A 16 0.49 26.80 20.43
C ILE A 16 -0.99 26.96 20.10
N GLN A 17 -1.26 27.63 18.99
CA GLN A 17 -2.60 27.83 18.45
C GLN A 17 -2.75 27.10 17.12
N LEU A 18 -3.88 26.42 16.94
CA LEU A 18 -4.25 25.76 15.69
C LEU A 18 -5.28 26.60 14.95
N SER A 19 -4.97 26.93 13.70
CA SER A 19 -5.93 27.52 12.75
C SER A 19 -6.21 26.53 11.63
N ILE A 20 -7.48 26.27 11.35
CA ILE A 20 -7.89 25.45 10.22
C ILE A 20 -8.00 26.36 9.01
N ILE A 21 -7.19 26.08 7.96
CA ILE A 21 -7.22 26.84 6.72
C ILE A 21 -8.33 26.29 5.82
N ASP A 22 -8.35 24.97 5.59
CA ASP A 22 -9.38 24.27 4.81
C ASP A 22 -9.45 22.77 5.22
N SER A 23 -10.16 21.96 4.45
CA SER A 23 -10.30 20.52 4.70
C SER A 23 -8.99 19.72 4.61
N SER A 24 -7.93 20.30 4.02
CA SER A 24 -6.65 19.66 3.75
C SER A 24 -5.45 20.33 4.41
N SER A 25 -5.64 21.52 5.01
CA SER A 25 -4.54 22.35 5.52
C SER A 25 -4.84 22.92 6.89
N PHE A 26 -3.83 22.93 7.75
CA PHE A 26 -3.88 23.53 9.09
C PHE A 26 -2.65 24.40 9.30
N SER A 27 -2.81 25.51 10.00
CA SER A 27 -1.69 26.30 10.49
C SER A 27 -1.51 26.14 11.99
N ILE A 28 -0.27 26.01 12.40
CA ILE A 28 0.15 26.04 13.79
C ILE A 28 0.93 27.33 13.99
N HIS A 29 0.53 28.11 14.99
CA HIS A 29 1.17 29.35 15.37
C HIS A 29 1.61 29.27 16.84
N SER A 30 2.77 29.82 17.15
CA SER A 30 3.22 30.06 18.52
C SER A 30 3.24 31.56 18.78
N SER A 31 3.01 31.97 20.02
CA SER A 31 3.18 33.35 20.47
C SER A 31 4.66 33.77 20.54
N SER A 32 5.59 32.81 20.53
CA SER A 32 7.03 32.98 20.52
C SER A 32 7.68 32.18 19.38
N THR A 33 9.00 32.26 19.27
CA THR A 33 9.76 31.33 18.42
C THR A 33 9.53 29.90 18.89
N PHE A 34 9.34 28.97 17.95
CA PHE A 34 9.15 27.56 18.28
C PHE A 34 10.28 27.03 19.15
N SER A 35 9.92 26.45 20.30
CA SER A 35 10.82 25.71 21.16
C SER A 35 11.09 24.31 20.58
N ASN A 36 12.04 23.58 21.18
CA ASN A 36 12.34 22.20 20.79
C ASN A 36 11.12 21.27 20.92
N GLU A 37 10.17 21.60 21.80
CA GLU A 37 8.93 20.82 21.99
C GLU A 37 8.06 20.73 20.73
N ILE A 38 8.17 21.70 19.82
CA ILE A 38 7.43 21.64 18.55
C ILE A 38 7.91 20.49 17.65
N PHE A 39 9.17 20.09 17.76
CA PHE A 39 9.70 18.96 16.99
C PHE A 39 9.13 17.65 17.46
N ASP A 40 8.87 17.49 18.77
CA ASP A 40 8.17 16.30 19.31
C ASP A 40 6.74 16.21 18.74
N LEU A 41 6.05 17.35 18.61
CA LEU A 41 4.75 17.41 17.96
C LEU A 41 4.83 16.99 16.49
N PHE A 42 5.86 17.43 15.75
CA PHE A 42 6.03 17.05 14.35
C PHE A 42 6.38 15.57 14.21
N ASP A 43 7.19 15.01 15.07
CA ASP A 43 7.52 13.59 15.09
C ASP A 43 6.27 12.75 15.34
N GLU A 44 5.40 13.13 16.29
CA GLU A 44 4.12 12.45 16.50
C GLU A 44 3.21 12.54 15.27
N LEU A 45 3.19 13.69 14.58
CA LEU A 45 2.42 13.85 13.34
C LEU A 45 2.98 12.98 12.21
N PHE A 46 4.31 12.92 12.05
CA PHE A 46 4.94 12.06 11.06
C PHE A 46 4.77 10.57 11.36
N ILE A 47 4.85 10.17 12.63
CA ILE A 47 4.58 8.78 13.04
C ILE A 47 3.16 8.38 12.68
N LYS A 48 2.17 9.27 12.91
CA LYS A 48 0.77 8.95 12.66
C LYS A 48 0.36 9.07 11.21
N PHE A 49 0.83 10.09 10.51
CA PHE A 49 0.35 10.43 9.16
C PHE A 49 1.37 10.13 8.06
N GLY A 50 2.64 9.93 8.44
CA GLY A 50 3.73 9.57 7.52
C GLY A 50 3.78 10.47 6.27
N ASP A 51 3.90 9.83 5.11
CA ASP A 51 3.98 10.50 3.81
C ASP A 51 2.67 11.20 3.38
N CYS A 52 1.62 11.15 4.22
CA CYS A 52 0.33 11.79 3.93
C CYS A 52 0.30 13.29 4.24
N ILE A 53 1.35 13.82 4.86
CA ILE A 53 1.46 15.24 5.19
C ILE A 53 2.79 15.80 4.73
N PHE A 54 2.85 17.12 4.54
CA PHE A 54 4.09 17.87 4.46
C PHE A 54 3.96 19.16 5.26
N ILE A 55 5.06 19.60 5.85
CA ILE A 55 5.13 20.75 6.74
C ILE A 55 5.91 21.85 6.04
N VAL A 56 5.33 23.05 6.01
CA VAL A 56 5.95 24.24 5.45
C VAL A 56 6.18 25.23 6.58
N PHE A 57 7.43 25.56 6.85
CA PHE A 57 7.78 26.61 7.80
C PHE A 57 7.54 27.99 7.13
N ASN A 58 6.57 28.74 7.64
CA ASN A 58 6.28 30.08 7.15
C ASN A 58 7.27 31.09 7.73
N ASN A 59 7.62 30.91 9.01
CA ASN A 59 8.63 31.69 9.76
C ASN A 59 9.00 30.93 11.05
N SER A 60 9.74 31.58 11.96
CA SER A 60 10.21 30.99 13.22
C SER A 60 9.09 30.65 14.24
N SER A 61 7.87 31.08 14.01
CA SER A 61 6.71 30.89 14.92
C SER A 61 5.47 30.41 14.21
N SER A 62 5.53 30.07 12.92
CA SER A 62 4.37 29.62 12.15
C SER A 62 4.75 28.56 11.14
N VAL A 63 3.99 27.48 11.13
CA VAL A 63 4.07 26.38 10.13
C VAL A 63 2.70 26.07 9.57
N THR A 64 2.68 25.64 8.32
CA THR A 64 1.48 25.08 7.69
C THR A 64 1.68 23.59 7.48
N ILE A 65 0.75 22.80 7.97
CA ILE A 65 0.69 21.35 7.77
C ILE A 65 -0.34 21.08 6.68
N ASN A 66 0.13 20.58 5.57
CA ASN A 66 -0.72 20.25 4.43
C ASN A 66 -0.89 18.74 4.33
N LYS A 67 -2.11 18.31 4.09
CA LYS A 67 -2.38 16.94 3.69
C LYS A 67 -1.92 16.78 2.24
N LYS A 68 -1.09 15.80 1.96
CA LYS A 68 -0.76 15.42 0.60
C LYS A 68 -2.02 14.85 -0.04
N ILE A 69 -2.67 15.65 -0.87
CA ILE A 69 -3.80 15.18 -1.69
C ILE A 69 -3.18 14.31 -2.79
N THR A 70 -3.09 13.02 -2.53
CA THR A 70 -2.81 12.07 -3.59
C THR A 70 -4.12 11.83 -4.31
N ASN A 71 -4.27 12.40 -5.50
CA ASN A 71 -5.36 12.06 -6.41
C ASN A 71 -5.20 10.61 -6.87
N LYS A 72 -5.47 9.67 -5.98
CA LYS A 72 -5.48 8.25 -6.31
C LYS A 72 -6.70 7.98 -7.20
N LYS A 73 -6.49 7.20 -8.26
CA LYS A 73 -7.55 6.83 -9.22
C LYS A 73 -8.64 5.97 -8.58
N TYR A 74 -8.26 5.17 -7.57
CA TYR A 74 -9.13 4.21 -6.90
C TYR A 74 -9.04 4.33 -5.37
N ASN A 75 -10.12 4.04 -4.66
CA ASN A 75 -10.04 3.90 -3.21
C ASN A 75 -9.37 2.57 -2.84
N THR A 76 -9.85 1.45 -3.40
CA THR A 76 -9.34 0.13 -3.07
C THR A 76 -8.97 -0.63 -4.34
N MET A 77 -7.74 -1.12 -4.41
CA MET A 77 -7.29 -2.04 -5.46
C MET A 77 -6.98 -3.42 -4.89
N TYR A 78 -7.15 -4.42 -5.74
CA TYR A 78 -6.89 -5.81 -5.43
C TYR A 78 -5.87 -6.41 -6.40
N SER A 79 -4.75 -6.90 -5.86
CA SER A 79 -3.74 -7.64 -6.60
C SER A 79 -3.71 -9.08 -6.13
N THR A 80 -3.62 -10.05 -7.04
CA THR A 80 -3.58 -11.46 -6.64
C THR A 80 -2.44 -12.21 -7.30
N GLY A 81 -1.88 -13.16 -6.57
CA GLY A 81 -0.82 -14.00 -7.10
C GLY A 81 -0.41 -15.14 -6.17
N CYS A 82 0.45 -16.00 -6.69
CA CYS A 82 1.08 -17.02 -5.88
C CYS A 82 2.15 -16.40 -4.95
N PHE A 83 2.89 -15.43 -5.42
CA PHE A 83 4.02 -14.78 -4.73
C PHE A 83 5.09 -15.77 -4.25
N ASP A 84 5.26 -16.88 -4.98
CA ASP A 84 6.28 -17.87 -4.71
C ASP A 84 7.66 -17.33 -5.11
N ILE A 85 8.69 -17.57 -4.30
CA ILE A 85 10.03 -16.98 -4.47
C ILE A 85 9.89 -15.49 -4.78
N PHE A 86 9.41 -14.72 -3.78
CA PHE A 86 9.10 -13.30 -3.94
C PHE A 86 10.29 -12.54 -4.55
N HIS A 87 10.04 -11.80 -5.60
CA HIS A 87 11.06 -11.12 -6.38
C HIS A 87 10.65 -9.71 -6.80
N TYR A 88 11.58 -8.98 -7.42
CA TYR A 88 11.39 -7.59 -7.82
C TYR A 88 10.18 -7.38 -8.75
N GLY A 89 9.86 -8.35 -9.60
CA GLY A 89 8.64 -8.29 -10.44
C GLY A 89 7.34 -8.24 -9.62
N HIS A 90 7.26 -9.00 -8.53
CA HIS A 90 6.14 -8.92 -7.60
C HIS A 90 6.09 -7.57 -6.88
N LEU A 91 7.25 -7.07 -6.43
CA LEU A 91 7.32 -5.77 -5.76
C LEU A 91 6.85 -4.63 -6.68
N ASN A 92 7.27 -4.64 -7.95
CA ASN A 92 6.92 -3.62 -8.92
C ASN A 92 5.41 -3.54 -9.18
N ILE A 93 4.75 -4.68 -9.36
CA ILE A 93 3.29 -4.66 -9.60
C ILE A 93 2.54 -4.16 -8.38
N LEU A 94 2.95 -4.56 -7.17
CA LEU A 94 2.34 -4.09 -5.92
C LEU A 94 2.58 -2.58 -5.72
N SER A 95 3.80 -2.09 -5.98
CA SER A 95 4.12 -0.66 -5.90
C SER A 95 3.28 0.18 -6.86
N LYS A 96 3.25 -0.21 -8.15
CA LYS A 96 2.44 0.47 -9.18
C LYS A 96 0.95 0.45 -8.85
N SER A 97 0.46 -0.65 -8.26
CA SER A 97 -0.93 -0.73 -7.79
C SER A 97 -1.20 0.26 -6.67
N LYS A 98 -0.29 0.36 -5.70
CA LYS A 98 -0.41 1.32 -4.59
C LYS A 98 -0.33 2.77 -5.07
N ASP A 99 0.42 3.05 -6.13
CA ASP A 99 0.46 4.39 -6.71
C ASP A 99 -0.91 4.85 -7.24
N LEU A 100 -1.78 3.92 -7.62
CA LEU A 100 -3.12 4.21 -8.14
C LEU A 100 -4.23 4.18 -7.08
N CYS A 101 -3.98 3.66 -5.86
CA CYS A 101 -5.04 3.47 -4.87
C CYS A 101 -4.67 3.97 -3.47
N HIS A 102 -5.70 4.29 -2.68
CA HIS A 102 -5.53 4.59 -1.26
C HIS A 102 -5.27 3.29 -0.46
N LYS A 103 -5.98 2.21 -0.77
CA LYS A 103 -5.88 0.92 -0.09
C LYS A 103 -5.53 -0.18 -1.09
N LEU A 104 -4.42 -0.88 -0.85
CA LEU A 104 -4.01 -2.05 -1.61
C LEU A 104 -4.27 -3.32 -0.80
N ILE A 105 -5.16 -4.16 -1.31
CA ILE A 105 -5.42 -5.50 -0.79
C ILE A 105 -4.72 -6.53 -1.67
N VAL A 106 -4.00 -7.46 -1.07
CA VAL A 106 -3.27 -8.49 -1.80
C VAL A 106 -3.81 -9.88 -1.46
N GLY A 107 -4.29 -10.57 -2.48
CA GLY A 107 -4.74 -11.97 -2.39
C GLY A 107 -3.58 -12.92 -2.65
N VAL A 108 -3.13 -13.65 -1.63
CA VAL A 108 -2.12 -14.70 -1.77
C VAL A 108 -2.83 -16.03 -2.02
N SER A 109 -2.53 -16.69 -3.15
CA SER A 109 -3.12 -17.98 -3.49
C SER A 109 -2.68 -19.06 -2.49
N THR A 110 -3.64 -19.84 -1.96
CA THR A 110 -3.33 -20.95 -1.05
C THR A 110 -2.58 -22.07 -1.77
N ASP A 111 -1.90 -22.94 -1.04
CA ASP A 111 -1.16 -24.06 -1.61
C ASP A 111 -2.11 -25.03 -2.32
N GLU A 112 -3.30 -25.24 -1.80
CA GLU A 112 -4.35 -26.08 -2.41
C GLU A 112 -4.80 -25.51 -3.75
N LEU A 113 -5.04 -24.18 -3.82
CA LEU A 113 -5.41 -23.54 -5.08
C LEU A 113 -4.29 -23.70 -6.12
N ILE A 114 -3.03 -23.50 -5.74
CA ILE A 114 -1.91 -23.63 -6.68
C ILE A 114 -1.71 -25.08 -7.13
N LEU A 115 -1.84 -26.04 -6.21
CA LEU A 115 -1.78 -27.46 -6.56
C LEU A 115 -2.86 -27.83 -7.56
N GLN A 116 -4.10 -27.40 -7.32
CA GLN A 116 -5.23 -27.61 -8.24
C GLN A 116 -5.01 -26.99 -9.61
N GLU A 117 -4.38 -25.80 -9.67
CA GLU A 117 -4.22 -25.02 -10.90
C GLU A 117 -2.99 -25.40 -11.73
N LYS A 118 -1.90 -25.78 -11.07
CA LYS A 118 -0.58 -25.99 -11.70
C LYS A 118 -0.06 -27.43 -11.54
N GLY A 119 -0.78 -28.29 -10.81
CA GLY A 119 -0.36 -29.66 -10.54
C GLY A 119 0.88 -29.79 -9.65
N LYS A 120 1.37 -28.69 -9.07
CA LYS A 120 2.54 -28.67 -8.19
C LYS A 120 2.42 -27.61 -7.11
N LEU A 121 2.98 -27.89 -5.93
CA LEU A 121 3.02 -26.95 -4.82
C LEU A 121 4.00 -25.79 -5.09
N PRO A 122 3.79 -24.62 -4.48
CA PRO A 122 4.81 -23.59 -4.39
C PRO A 122 6.05 -24.10 -3.63
N VAL A 123 7.21 -23.49 -3.87
CA VAL A 123 8.43 -23.78 -3.12
C VAL A 123 8.32 -23.25 -1.69
N ILE A 124 7.76 -22.05 -1.56
CA ILE A 124 7.56 -21.41 -0.26
C ILE A 124 6.12 -21.69 0.22
N PRO A 125 5.94 -22.24 1.44
CA PRO A 125 4.63 -22.53 2.01
C PRO A 125 3.75 -21.28 2.12
N PHE A 126 2.42 -21.48 2.08
CA PHE A 126 1.43 -20.40 2.06
C PHE A 126 1.65 -19.35 3.17
N LEU A 127 1.81 -19.79 4.42
CA LEU A 127 1.95 -18.87 5.57
C LEU A 127 3.21 -18.00 5.48
N GLU A 128 4.30 -18.53 4.93
CA GLU A 128 5.52 -17.75 4.74
C GLU A 128 5.36 -16.72 3.62
N ARG A 129 4.71 -17.09 2.51
CA ARG A 129 4.38 -16.17 1.42
C ARG A 129 3.48 -15.03 1.90
N VAL A 130 2.50 -15.33 2.75
CA VAL A 130 1.65 -14.31 3.38
C VAL A 130 2.49 -13.35 4.20
N LYS A 131 3.36 -13.85 5.10
CA LYS A 131 4.22 -13.00 5.94
C LYS A 131 5.15 -12.10 5.14
N ILE A 132 5.72 -12.61 4.05
CA ILE A 132 6.55 -11.80 3.15
C ILE A 132 5.75 -10.63 2.56
N VAL A 133 4.55 -10.91 2.04
CA VAL A 133 3.69 -9.89 1.44
C VAL A 133 3.18 -8.89 2.48
N GLU A 134 2.82 -9.35 3.68
CA GLU A 134 2.43 -8.48 4.81
C GLU A 134 3.55 -7.51 5.24
N SER A 135 4.81 -7.90 5.05
CA SER A 135 5.97 -7.07 5.39
C SER A 135 6.20 -5.92 4.43
N ILE A 136 5.51 -5.90 3.28
CA ILE A 136 5.67 -4.85 2.28
C ILE A 136 4.96 -3.58 2.76
N LYS A 137 5.71 -2.54 3.08
CA LYS A 137 5.25 -1.30 3.75
C LYS A 137 4.03 -0.61 3.12
N PHE A 138 3.76 -0.85 1.86
CA PHE A 138 2.65 -0.23 1.13
C PHE A 138 1.48 -1.19 0.84
N VAL A 139 1.53 -2.42 1.35
CA VAL A 139 0.39 -3.35 1.34
C VAL A 139 -0.45 -3.10 2.59
N ASP A 140 -1.73 -2.81 2.42
CA ASP A 140 -2.61 -2.46 3.54
C ASP A 140 -3.33 -3.66 4.15
N LEU A 141 -3.54 -4.71 3.35
CA LEU A 141 -4.19 -5.94 3.82
C LEU A 141 -3.79 -7.11 2.94
N VAL A 142 -3.45 -8.23 3.57
CA VAL A 142 -3.25 -9.52 2.89
C VAL A 142 -4.39 -10.46 3.23
N VAL A 143 -4.91 -11.14 2.21
CA VAL A 143 -6.02 -12.10 2.35
C VAL A 143 -5.72 -13.40 1.62
N PRO A 144 -6.19 -14.55 2.12
CA PRO A 144 -6.07 -15.81 1.40
C PRO A 144 -6.95 -15.79 0.15
N GLN A 145 -6.40 -16.29 -0.96
CA GLN A 145 -7.15 -16.56 -2.18
C GLN A 145 -7.37 -18.08 -2.32
N HIS A 146 -8.58 -18.53 -2.06
CA HIS A 146 -8.96 -19.95 -2.10
C HIS A 146 -9.45 -20.41 -3.49
N ASN A 147 -9.83 -19.49 -4.36
CA ASN A 147 -10.37 -19.79 -5.69
C ASN A 147 -10.11 -18.66 -6.68
N LYS A 148 -10.42 -18.93 -7.96
CA LYS A 148 -10.26 -17.94 -9.05
C LYS A 148 -11.39 -16.92 -9.15
N ASN A 149 -12.47 -17.06 -8.42
CA ASN A 149 -13.60 -16.15 -8.48
C ASN A 149 -13.26 -14.80 -7.85
N LYS A 150 -12.83 -13.86 -8.67
CA LYS A 150 -12.50 -12.51 -8.23
C LYS A 150 -13.70 -11.70 -7.78
N GLN A 151 -14.91 -12.05 -8.28
CA GLN A 151 -16.13 -11.32 -7.91
C GLN A 151 -16.41 -11.43 -6.41
N GLN A 152 -16.16 -12.59 -5.79
CA GLN A 152 -16.31 -12.72 -4.34
C GLN A 152 -15.43 -11.76 -3.55
N ALA A 153 -14.19 -11.54 -4.00
CA ALA A 153 -13.29 -10.58 -3.35
C ALA A 153 -13.74 -9.13 -3.62
N ILE A 154 -14.17 -8.84 -4.84
CA ILE A 154 -14.69 -7.52 -5.23
C ILE A 154 -15.84 -7.13 -4.30
N ASP A 155 -16.82 -8.01 -4.16
CA ASP A 155 -18.02 -7.75 -3.35
C ASP A 155 -17.69 -7.65 -1.85
N LYS A 156 -16.84 -8.57 -1.35
CA LYS A 156 -16.48 -8.65 0.07
C LYS A 156 -15.67 -7.44 0.55
N TYR A 157 -14.77 -6.94 -0.28
CA TYR A 157 -13.81 -5.91 0.12
C TYR A 157 -14.06 -4.55 -0.54
N ASN A 158 -15.16 -4.40 -1.30
CA ASN A 158 -15.49 -3.18 -2.05
C ASN A 158 -14.32 -2.74 -2.95
N ILE A 159 -13.91 -3.63 -3.85
CA ILE A 159 -12.78 -3.41 -4.73
C ILE A 159 -13.21 -2.54 -5.92
N ASP A 160 -12.52 -1.42 -6.14
CA ASP A 160 -12.78 -0.51 -7.26
C ASP A 160 -12.02 -0.90 -8.53
N ALA A 161 -10.87 -1.58 -8.39
CA ALA A 161 -10.10 -2.07 -9.53
C ALA A 161 -9.20 -3.25 -9.15
N ILE A 162 -8.88 -4.08 -10.14
CA ILE A 162 -7.93 -5.19 -10.01
C ILE A 162 -6.65 -4.82 -10.75
N SER A 163 -5.50 -5.21 -10.20
CA SER A 163 -4.20 -5.09 -10.85
C SER A 163 -3.62 -6.44 -11.22
N VAL A 164 -3.11 -6.54 -12.45
CA VAL A 164 -2.49 -7.75 -13.00
C VAL A 164 -1.32 -7.41 -13.90
N GLY A 165 -0.46 -8.38 -14.18
CA GLY A 165 0.56 -8.26 -15.23
C GLY A 165 -0.08 -8.17 -16.62
N ASP A 166 0.60 -7.53 -17.57
CA ASP A 166 0.14 -7.37 -18.93
C ASP A 166 0.12 -8.69 -19.73
N ASP A 167 0.78 -9.73 -19.23
CA ASP A 167 0.66 -11.10 -19.72
C ASP A 167 -0.78 -11.64 -19.66
N TRP A 168 -1.65 -11.05 -18.84
CA TRP A 168 -3.06 -11.35 -18.72
C TRP A 168 -3.95 -10.56 -19.70
N LYS A 169 -3.39 -9.62 -20.45
CA LYS A 169 -4.17 -8.78 -21.36
C LYS A 169 -4.89 -9.61 -22.42
N GLY A 170 -6.19 -9.38 -22.57
CA GLY A 170 -7.04 -10.10 -23.50
C GLY A 170 -7.53 -11.48 -23.03
N ARG A 171 -7.00 -12.04 -21.92
CA ARG A 171 -7.42 -13.36 -21.39
C ARG A 171 -7.88 -13.31 -19.93
N TYR A 172 -7.86 -12.14 -19.28
CA TYR A 172 -8.34 -12.00 -17.91
C TYR A 172 -9.87 -12.17 -17.87
N PRO A 173 -10.42 -12.90 -16.89
CA PRO A 173 -11.86 -13.07 -16.77
C PRO A 173 -12.58 -11.73 -16.64
N LYS A 174 -13.82 -11.65 -17.15
CA LYS A 174 -14.65 -10.46 -16.95
C LYS A 174 -14.95 -10.26 -15.46
N THR A 175 -14.84 -9.02 -15.01
CA THR A 175 -15.12 -8.58 -13.64
C THR A 175 -16.04 -7.38 -13.66
N SER A 176 -16.72 -7.09 -12.56
CA SER A 176 -17.61 -5.91 -12.43
C SER A 176 -16.82 -4.60 -12.28
N CYS A 177 -15.54 -4.65 -11.99
CA CYS A 177 -14.66 -3.49 -11.89
C CYS A 177 -13.57 -3.52 -12.96
N PRO A 178 -12.94 -2.37 -13.27
CA PRO A 178 -11.84 -2.29 -14.22
C PRO A 178 -10.61 -3.10 -13.80
N VAL A 179 -9.83 -3.51 -14.81
CA VAL A 179 -8.56 -4.21 -14.62
C VAL A 179 -7.43 -3.35 -15.16
N GLU A 180 -6.48 -3.03 -14.29
CA GLU A 180 -5.25 -2.31 -14.63
C GLU A 180 -4.14 -3.32 -14.96
N TYR A 181 -3.53 -3.14 -16.12
CA TYR A 181 -2.47 -4.01 -16.63
C TYR A 181 -1.12 -3.31 -16.49
N PHE A 182 -0.20 -3.94 -15.79
CA PHE A 182 1.15 -3.40 -15.60
C PHE A 182 2.17 -4.19 -16.39
N SER A 183 3.08 -3.46 -17.04
CA SER A 183 4.14 -4.06 -17.82
C SER A 183 4.98 -5.03 -16.99
N TYR A 184 5.26 -6.17 -17.59
CA TYR A 184 6.11 -7.21 -17.02
C TYR A 184 7.51 -6.65 -16.68
N THR A 185 8.08 -7.11 -15.60
CA THR A 185 9.44 -6.74 -15.23
C THR A 185 10.42 -7.68 -15.94
N PRO A 186 11.26 -7.16 -16.85
CA PRO A 186 12.17 -8.00 -17.61
C PRO A 186 13.13 -8.80 -16.71
N ASN A 187 13.57 -9.95 -17.20
CA ASN A 187 14.63 -10.77 -16.62
C ASN A 187 14.40 -11.32 -15.21
N VAL A 188 13.16 -11.27 -14.70
CA VAL A 188 12.82 -11.86 -13.40
C VAL A 188 11.46 -12.52 -13.40
N SER A 189 11.39 -13.80 -13.05
CA SER A 189 10.14 -14.52 -12.73
C SER A 189 10.45 -15.68 -11.79
N SER A 190 9.43 -16.15 -11.09
CA SER A 190 9.58 -17.36 -10.24
C SER A 190 10.03 -18.59 -11.04
N THR A 191 9.69 -18.68 -12.32
CA THR A 191 10.14 -19.77 -13.20
C THR A 191 11.63 -19.66 -13.46
N ILE A 192 12.12 -18.51 -13.93
CA ILE A 192 13.53 -18.26 -14.16
C ILE A 192 14.37 -18.55 -12.91
N LEU A 193 13.90 -18.07 -11.75
CA LEU A 193 14.61 -18.28 -10.48
C LEU A 193 14.66 -19.77 -10.08
N LYS A 194 13.56 -20.51 -10.30
CA LYS A 194 13.52 -21.96 -10.04
C LYS A 194 14.47 -22.74 -10.95
N ASP A 195 14.50 -22.41 -12.23
CA ASP A 195 15.38 -23.06 -13.21
C ASP A 195 16.84 -22.83 -12.85
N LEU A 196 17.22 -21.59 -12.52
CA LEU A 196 18.59 -21.27 -12.08
C LEU A 196 19.01 -22.02 -10.80
N LEU A 197 18.07 -22.21 -9.85
CA LEU A 197 18.36 -22.95 -8.62
C LEU A 197 18.45 -24.47 -8.85
N SER A 198 17.74 -25.01 -9.85
CA SER A 198 17.81 -26.43 -10.21
C SER A 198 19.11 -26.79 -10.94
N ASP A 199 19.61 -25.91 -11.82
CA ASP A 199 20.81 -26.11 -12.59
C ASP A 199 22.12 -26.10 -11.75
N GLN A 200 22.06 -25.48 -10.56
CA GLN A 200 23.21 -25.46 -9.63
C GLN A 200 23.38 -26.77 -8.83
N ASN A 201 22.39 -27.66 -8.87
CA ASN A 201 22.44 -28.96 -8.19
C ASN A 201 22.67 -30.14 -9.11
N SER A 202 23.05 -29.90 -10.37
CA SER A 202 23.44 -30.90 -11.39
C SER A 202 24.93 -30.89 -11.63
#